data_07714299f2991521c9878e6e72fa25d6
#
_entry.id   07714299f2991521c9878e6e72fa25d6
#
_cell.length_a   1.000
_cell.length_b   1.000
_cell.length_c   1.000
_cell.angle_alpha   90.00
_cell.angle_beta   90.00
_cell.angle_gamma   90.00
#
_symmetry.space_group_name_H-M   'P 1'
#
loop_
_entity.id
_entity.type
_entity.pdbx_description
1 polymer ?
#
loop_
_entity_poly.entity_id
_entity_poly.type
_entity_poly.pdbx_seq_one_letter_code
_entity_poly.pdbx_strand_id
1 'polypeptide(L)'
;EHNYTEQTLLALGEEVQRLLEEGVTLNDITILVRKNKNIPPIADYFDKELHLSVVSDEAFRLDASLAICMLMDALRCLSNPENKIAEAALMENYKLQMTNDEQSGFIIATPLPETFTSRRETLRLMPLYELLEELFSIFGMSRIEKQDAYLFSFFDAVTEYLQSNSSELDSFIRYW
;
A
#
# COMPACT_ATOMS: atom_id res chain seq x y z
N GLU A 1 18.87 -25.02 -11.39
CA GLU A 1 19.15 -24.87 -9.94
C GLU A 1 18.01 -24.01 -9.35
N HIS A 2 17.05 -24.68 -8.67
CA HIS A 2 16.05 -23.94 -7.90
C HIS A 2 16.78 -23.22 -6.76
N ASN A 3 16.56 -21.93 -6.66
CA ASN A 3 17.15 -21.10 -5.61
C ASN A 3 16.67 -21.65 -4.23
N TYR A 4 17.57 -21.68 -3.23
CA TYR A 4 17.27 -22.14 -1.86
C TYR A 4 15.97 -21.52 -1.31
N THR A 5 15.68 -20.28 -1.67
CA THR A 5 14.44 -19.58 -1.27
C THR A 5 13.19 -20.24 -1.85
N GLU A 6 13.19 -20.60 -3.14
CA GLU A 6 12.06 -21.27 -3.81
C GLU A 6 11.78 -22.64 -3.20
N GLN A 7 12.83 -23.42 -2.95
CA GLN A 7 12.69 -24.74 -2.31
C GLN A 7 12.11 -24.64 -0.90
N THR A 8 12.50 -23.58 -0.16
CA THR A 8 11.97 -23.33 1.18
C THR A 8 10.48 -22.94 1.12
N LEU A 9 10.07 -22.11 0.16
CA LEU A 9 8.67 -21.73 -0.03
C LEU A 9 7.81 -22.92 -0.41
N LEU A 10 8.29 -23.78 -1.32
CA LEU A 10 7.58 -25.00 -1.72
C LEU A 10 7.39 -25.94 -0.51
N ALA A 11 8.46 -26.24 0.22
CA ALA A 11 8.40 -27.11 1.39
C ALA A 11 7.48 -26.56 2.49
N LEU A 12 7.45 -25.23 2.66
CA LEU A 12 6.56 -24.58 3.61
C LEU A 12 5.10 -24.70 3.18
N GLY A 13 4.83 -24.51 1.87
CA GLY A 13 3.49 -24.68 1.30
C GLY A 13 2.97 -26.11 1.42
N GLU A 14 3.82 -27.12 1.12
CA GLU A 14 3.49 -28.55 1.28
C GLU A 14 3.14 -28.87 2.73
N GLU A 15 3.91 -28.36 3.70
CA GLU A 15 3.65 -28.62 5.12
C GLU A 15 2.34 -27.98 5.59
N VAL A 16 2.03 -26.76 5.16
CA VAL A 16 0.75 -26.12 5.49
C VAL A 16 -0.42 -26.89 4.89
N GLN A 17 -0.32 -27.32 3.63
CA GLN A 17 -1.36 -28.14 2.99
C GLN A 17 -1.57 -29.46 3.72
N ARG A 18 -0.48 -30.14 4.13
CA ARG A 18 -0.54 -31.36 4.92
C ARG A 18 -1.29 -31.16 6.25
N LEU A 19 -1.01 -30.06 6.95
CA LEU A 19 -1.69 -29.74 8.22
C LEU A 19 -3.19 -29.48 8.01
N LEU A 20 -3.57 -28.82 6.92
CA LEU A 20 -4.98 -28.58 6.56
C LEU A 20 -5.69 -29.91 6.25
N GLU A 21 -5.05 -30.85 5.54
CA GLU A 21 -5.59 -32.18 5.27
C GLU A 21 -5.77 -33.00 6.56
N GLU A 22 -4.93 -32.79 7.56
CA GLU A 22 -5.06 -33.39 8.89
C GLU A 22 -6.15 -32.74 9.75
N GLY A 23 -6.79 -31.67 9.26
CA GLY A 23 -7.90 -30.99 9.91
C GLY A 23 -7.50 -29.83 10.82
N VAL A 24 -6.24 -29.36 10.75
CA VAL A 24 -5.81 -28.14 11.43
C VAL A 24 -6.42 -26.95 10.71
N THR A 25 -6.92 -25.95 11.44
CA THR A 25 -7.49 -24.75 10.80
C THR A 25 -6.42 -23.71 10.51
N LEU A 26 -6.63 -22.85 9.50
CA LEU A 26 -5.69 -21.78 9.14
C LEU A 26 -5.34 -20.87 10.34
N ASN A 27 -6.30 -20.63 11.22
CA ASN A 27 -6.10 -19.80 12.41
C ASN A 27 -5.19 -20.42 13.47
N ASP A 28 -4.98 -21.76 13.39
CA ASP A 28 -4.14 -22.50 14.34
C ASP A 28 -2.70 -22.69 13.80
N ILE A 29 -2.42 -22.22 12.58
CA ILE A 29 -1.10 -22.33 11.94
C ILE A 29 -0.34 -21.03 12.09
N THR A 30 0.85 -21.08 12.67
CA THR A 30 1.75 -19.94 12.80
C THR A 30 3.11 -20.25 12.20
N ILE A 31 3.56 -19.41 11.26
CA ILE A 31 4.87 -19.50 10.62
C ILE A 31 5.84 -18.56 11.33
N LEU A 32 6.89 -19.11 11.94
CA LEU A 32 7.93 -18.33 12.61
C LEU A 32 9.12 -18.12 11.67
N VAL A 33 9.52 -16.88 11.50
CA VAL A 33 10.68 -16.51 10.68
C VAL A 33 11.78 -15.85 11.52
N ARG A 34 13.03 -16.10 11.15
CA ARG A 34 14.17 -15.51 11.85
C ARG A 34 14.41 -14.05 11.49
N LYS A 35 14.01 -13.62 10.29
CA LYS A 35 14.22 -12.26 9.77
C LYS A 35 12.93 -11.77 9.11
N ASN A 36 12.47 -10.59 9.47
CA ASN A 36 11.25 -9.98 8.95
C ASN A 36 11.26 -9.86 7.42
N LYS A 37 12.41 -9.62 6.80
CA LYS A 37 12.55 -9.55 5.34
C LYS A 37 12.10 -10.83 4.59
N ASN A 38 11.94 -11.95 5.29
CA ASN A 38 11.45 -13.20 4.70
C ASN A 38 9.92 -13.28 4.68
N ILE A 39 9.22 -12.38 5.41
CA ILE A 39 7.76 -12.41 5.52
C ILE A 39 7.08 -12.05 4.19
N PRO A 40 7.43 -10.94 3.49
CA PRO A 40 6.79 -10.59 2.25
C PRO A 40 6.86 -11.67 1.16
N PRO A 41 8.02 -12.33 0.90
CA PRO A 41 8.09 -13.43 -0.08
C PRO A 41 7.20 -14.63 0.29
N ILE A 42 7.06 -14.93 1.59
CA ILE A 42 6.19 -16.01 2.07
C ILE A 42 4.72 -15.61 1.84
N ALA A 43 4.33 -14.41 2.26
CA ALA A 43 2.97 -13.91 2.08
C ALA A 43 2.57 -13.88 0.59
N ASP A 44 3.46 -13.40 -0.28
CA ASP A 44 3.29 -13.38 -1.74
C ASP A 44 3.08 -14.78 -2.34
N TYR A 45 3.89 -15.76 -1.90
CA TYR A 45 3.78 -17.14 -2.36
C TYR A 45 2.46 -17.76 -1.93
N PHE A 46 2.05 -17.56 -0.68
CA PHE A 46 0.79 -18.10 -0.16
C PHE A 46 -0.44 -17.47 -0.83
N ASP A 47 -0.42 -16.18 -1.10
CA ASP A 47 -1.51 -15.49 -1.81
C ASP A 47 -1.61 -15.94 -3.29
N LYS A 48 -0.49 -15.97 -4.01
CA LYS A 48 -0.47 -16.23 -5.45
C LYS A 48 -0.62 -17.70 -5.83
N GLU A 49 0.10 -18.58 -5.14
CA GLU A 49 0.17 -20.00 -5.50
C GLU A 49 -0.82 -20.87 -4.73
N LEU A 50 -1.08 -20.54 -3.47
CA LEU A 50 -1.94 -21.36 -2.60
C LEU A 50 -3.31 -20.72 -2.36
N HIS A 51 -3.50 -19.46 -2.74
CA HIS A 51 -4.71 -18.66 -2.47
C HIS A 51 -5.07 -18.62 -0.97
N LEU A 52 -4.04 -18.60 -0.12
CA LEU A 52 -4.15 -18.52 1.33
C LEU A 52 -3.71 -17.14 1.81
N SER A 53 -4.53 -16.50 2.62
CA SER A 53 -4.21 -15.20 3.21
C SER A 53 -3.27 -15.37 4.42
N VAL A 54 -2.16 -14.63 4.43
CA VAL A 54 -1.21 -14.56 5.55
C VAL A 54 -1.41 -13.25 6.30
N VAL A 55 -1.59 -13.33 7.62
CA VAL A 55 -1.68 -12.15 8.49
C VAL A 55 -0.34 -11.90 9.15
N SER A 56 0.24 -10.73 8.94
CA SER A 56 1.48 -10.31 9.59
C SER A 56 1.64 -8.80 9.49
N ASP A 57 2.12 -8.17 10.54
CA ASP A 57 2.43 -6.73 10.54
C ASP A 57 3.44 -6.35 9.45
N GLU A 58 4.40 -7.24 9.16
CA GLU A 58 5.42 -7.01 8.12
C GLU A 58 4.92 -7.34 6.71
N ALA A 59 3.96 -8.25 6.56
CA ALA A 59 3.32 -8.53 5.27
C ALA A 59 2.46 -7.36 4.81
N PHE A 60 1.94 -6.58 5.75
CA PHE A 60 1.18 -5.36 5.51
C PHE A 60 2.02 -4.10 5.74
N ARG A 61 3.24 -4.09 5.22
CA ARG A 61 4.04 -2.86 5.21
C ARG A 61 3.31 -1.79 4.42
N LEU A 62 2.84 -0.78 5.13
CA LEU A 62 2.07 0.32 4.54
C LEU A 62 2.88 1.08 3.48
N ASP A 63 4.20 1.18 3.63
CA ASP A 63 5.11 1.80 2.69
C ASP A 63 5.30 1.02 1.37
N ALA A 64 4.85 -0.24 1.29
CA ALA A 64 4.86 -1.04 0.07
C ALA A 64 3.54 -0.94 -0.73
N SER A 65 2.48 -0.38 -0.15
CA SER A 65 1.18 -0.22 -0.80
C SER A 65 1.21 0.91 -1.83
N LEU A 66 0.79 0.62 -3.07
CA LEU A 66 0.69 1.62 -4.14
C LEU A 66 -0.23 2.79 -3.73
N ALA A 67 -1.38 2.48 -3.15
CA ALA A 67 -2.34 3.50 -2.71
C ALA A 67 -1.74 4.42 -1.64
N ILE A 68 -1.03 3.86 -0.66
CA ILE A 68 -0.40 4.65 0.40
C ILE A 68 0.79 5.45 -0.12
N CYS A 69 1.63 4.87 -0.99
CA CYS A 69 2.68 5.62 -1.66
C CYS A 69 2.10 6.84 -2.40
N MET A 70 1.01 6.66 -3.15
CA MET A 70 0.34 7.77 -3.85
C MET A 70 -0.19 8.83 -2.88
N LEU A 71 -0.85 8.45 -1.78
CA LEU A 71 -1.31 9.40 -0.76
C LEU A 71 -0.14 10.19 -0.18
N MET A 72 0.93 9.51 0.23
CA MET A 72 2.10 10.16 0.82
C MET A 72 2.83 11.07 -0.17
N ASP A 73 2.96 10.68 -1.43
CA ASP A 73 3.58 11.51 -2.45
C ASP A 73 2.68 12.72 -2.80
N ALA A 74 1.36 12.56 -2.81
CA ALA A 74 0.43 13.68 -2.94
C ALA A 74 0.55 14.67 -1.77
N LEU A 75 0.63 14.18 -0.53
CA LEU A 75 0.86 15.02 0.64
C LEU A 75 2.19 15.78 0.54
N ARG A 76 3.28 15.11 0.12
CA ARG A 76 4.59 15.74 -0.09
C ARG A 76 4.56 16.81 -1.19
N CYS A 77 3.80 16.58 -2.27
CA CYS A 77 3.59 17.58 -3.33
C CYS A 77 2.81 18.80 -2.85
N LEU A 78 1.85 18.62 -1.94
CA LEU A 78 1.08 19.71 -1.34
C LEU A 78 1.90 20.50 -0.33
N SER A 79 2.71 19.80 0.50
CA SER A 79 3.60 20.42 1.47
C SER A 79 4.69 21.26 0.80
N ASN A 80 5.31 20.73 -0.24
CA ASN A 80 6.37 21.41 -0.98
C ASN A 80 6.16 21.27 -2.49
N PRO A 81 5.56 22.28 -3.14
CA PRO A 81 5.30 22.30 -4.59
C PRO A 81 6.57 22.20 -5.46
N GLU A 82 7.74 22.54 -4.92
CA GLU A 82 9.03 22.46 -5.64
C GLU A 82 9.66 21.06 -5.54
N ASN A 83 9.05 20.13 -4.82
CA ASN A 83 9.55 18.77 -4.68
C ASN A 83 9.26 17.94 -5.94
N LYS A 84 10.14 18.08 -6.93
CA LYS A 84 10.03 17.36 -8.22
C LYS A 84 10.16 15.84 -8.10
N ILE A 85 10.80 15.35 -7.03
CA ILE A 85 10.92 13.90 -6.78
C ILE A 85 9.56 13.34 -6.36
N ALA A 86 8.87 13.99 -5.42
CA ALA A 86 7.53 13.57 -5.02
C ALA A 86 6.52 13.67 -6.17
N GLU A 87 6.61 14.73 -6.97
CA GLU A 87 5.74 14.89 -8.15
C GLU A 87 5.98 13.78 -9.19
N ALA A 88 7.23 13.44 -9.48
CA ALA A 88 7.57 12.36 -10.40
C ALA A 88 7.13 10.98 -9.85
N ALA A 89 7.32 10.72 -8.55
CA ALA A 89 6.88 9.48 -7.91
C ALA A 89 5.35 9.34 -7.95
N LEU A 90 4.62 10.42 -7.64
CA LEU A 90 3.15 10.45 -7.72
C LEU A 90 2.65 10.18 -9.15
N MET A 91 3.29 10.80 -10.15
CA MET A 91 2.93 10.58 -11.55
C MET A 91 3.16 9.14 -11.99
N GLU A 92 4.29 8.53 -11.61
CA GLU A 92 4.59 7.14 -11.96
C GLU A 92 3.65 6.16 -11.26
N ASN A 93 3.38 6.36 -9.96
CA ASN A 93 2.43 5.54 -9.21
C ASN A 93 1.00 5.67 -9.76
N TYR A 94 0.57 6.87 -10.14
CA TYR A 94 -0.73 7.11 -10.75
C TYR A 94 -0.84 6.44 -12.14
N LYS A 95 0.23 6.47 -12.92
CA LYS A 95 0.30 5.76 -14.20
C LYS A 95 0.21 4.23 -14.00
N LEU A 96 0.91 3.67 -13.01
CA LEU A 96 0.80 2.25 -12.68
C LEU A 96 -0.63 1.84 -12.33
N GLN A 97 -1.37 2.66 -11.56
CA GLN A 97 -2.78 2.43 -11.28
C GLN A 97 -3.61 2.36 -12.57
N MET A 98 -3.39 3.30 -13.50
CA MET A 98 -4.16 3.37 -14.75
C MET A 98 -3.83 2.23 -15.73
N THR A 99 -2.61 1.68 -15.69
CA THR A 99 -2.20 0.57 -16.57
C THR A 99 -2.68 -0.79 -16.08
N ASN A 100 -2.98 -0.95 -14.80
CA ASN A 100 -3.57 -2.17 -14.25
C ASN A 100 -5.05 -2.34 -14.64
N ASP A 101 -5.73 -1.28 -15.09
CA ASP A 101 -7.00 -1.37 -15.79
C ASP A 101 -6.75 -1.90 -17.23
N GLU A 102 -7.01 -3.19 -17.49
CA GLU A 102 -6.67 -3.98 -18.69
C GLU A 102 -7.16 -3.42 -20.05
N GLN A 103 -7.66 -2.20 -20.11
CA GLN A 103 -8.21 -1.58 -21.33
C GLN A 103 -7.44 -0.36 -21.86
N SER A 104 -6.36 0.05 -21.23
CA SER A 104 -5.60 1.24 -21.67
C SER A 104 -4.42 0.85 -22.55
N GLY A 105 -4.60 0.94 -23.87
CA GLY A 105 -3.50 0.97 -24.83
C GLY A 105 -2.52 2.10 -24.51
N PHE A 106 -1.24 1.87 -24.80
CA PHE A 106 -0.06 2.74 -24.76
C PHE A 106 -0.30 4.19 -24.24
N ILE A 107 -0.24 4.41 -22.93
CA ILE A 107 -0.35 5.77 -22.35
C ILE A 107 1.06 6.37 -22.24
N ILE A 108 1.38 7.30 -23.14
CA ILE A 108 2.72 7.92 -23.20
C ILE A 108 2.95 8.94 -22.08
N ALA A 109 1.89 9.58 -21.58
CA ALA A 109 1.94 10.45 -20.39
C ALA A 109 0.53 10.58 -19.82
N THR A 110 0.34 10.17 -18.56
CA THR A 110 -0.90 10.41 -17.84
C THR A 110 -0.68 11.63 -16.95
N PRO A 111 -1.29 12.78 -17.25
CA PRO A 111 -1.20 13.93 -16.36
C PRO A 111 -1.94 13.61 -15.05
N LEU A 112 -1.48 14.21 -13.94
CA LEU A 112 -2.19 14.15 -12.68
C LEU A 112 -3.62 14.71 -12.83
N PRO A 113 -4.60 14.23 -12.04
CA PRO A 113 -5.96 14.71 -12.11
C PRO A 113 -6.04 16.25 -12.06
N GLU A 114 -6.82 16.86 -12.94
CA GLU A 114 -6.99 18.31 -12.96
C GLU A 114 -7.55 18.82 -11.63
N THR A 115 -8.42 18.06 -10.98
CA THR A 115 -8.96 18.35 -9.64
C THR A 115 -7.87 18.42 -8.58
N PHE A 116 -6.79 17.68 -8.70
CA PHE A 116 -5.62 17.78 -7.82
C PHE A 116 -4.78 19.02 -8.14
N THR A 117 -4.44 19.20 -9.43
CA THR A 117 -3.51 20.26 -9.86
C THR A 117 -4.09 21.67 -9.71
N SER A 118 -5.39 21.86 -9.99
CA SER A 118 -6.07 23.16 -9.89
C SER A 118 -6.44 23.56 -8.45
N ARG A 119 -6.56 22.59 -7.53
CA ARG A 119 -7.02 22.82 -6.15
C ARG A 119 -5.91 22.71 -5.10
N ARG A 120 -4.63 22.69 -5.49
CA ARG A 120 -3.49 22.49 -4.58
C ARG A 120 -3.54 23.40 -3.34
N GLU A 121 -3.81 24.69 -3.52
CA GLU A 121 -3.88 25.64 -2.40
C GLU A 121 -5.03 25.36 -1.45
N THR A 122 -6.18 24.96 -1.97
CA THR A 122 -7.34 24.63 -1.14
C THR A 122 -7.10 23.32 -0.37
N LEU A 123 -6.58 22.31 -1.06
CA LEU A 123 -6.25 21.02 -0.47
C LEU A 123 -5.23 21.15 0.67
N ARG A 124 -4.21 21.97 0.48
CA ARG A 124 -3.17 22.22 1.49
C ARG A 124 -3.70 22.79 2.81
N LEU A 125 -4.82 23.52 2.76
CA LEU A 125 -5.43 24.14 3.93
C LEU A 125 -6.45 23.24 4.65
N MET A 126 -6.74 22.06 4.10
CA MET A 126 -7.68 21.13 4.71
C MET A 126 -7.08 20.44 5.94
N PRO A 127 -7.90 20.09 6.95
CA PRO A 127 -7.48 19.17 8.02
C PRO A 127 -6.99 17.85 7.44
N LEU A 128 -5.97 17.25 8.05
CA LEU A 128 -5.28 16.07 7.52
C LEU A 128 -6.21 14.92 7.13
N TYR A 129 -7.18 14.58 7.97
CA TYR A 129 -8.09 13.45 7.71
C TYR A 129 -8.99 13.73 6.50
N GLU A 130 -9.60 14.91 6.45
CA GLU A 130 -10.44 15.34 5.32
C GLU A 130 -9.63 15.46 4.02
N LEU A 131 -8.38 15.93 4.12
CA LEU A 131 -7.46 15.97 2.98
C LEU A 131 -7.20 14.57 2.42
N LEU A 132 -6.96 13.58 3.28
CA LEU A 132 -6.71 12.20 2.84
C LEU A 132 -7.95 11.57 2.20
N GLU A 133 -9.16 11.81 2.71
CA GLU A 133 -10.40 11.37 2.09
C GLU A 133 -10.60 12.01 0.70
N GLU A 134 -10.31 13.30 0.59
CA GLU A 134 -10.41 14.01 -0.69
C GLU A 134 -9.38 13.48 -1.69
N LEU A 135 -8.13 13.25 -1.28
CA LEU A 135 -7.10 12.63 -2.12
C LEU A 135 -7.47 11.20 -2.54
N PHE A 136 -8.02 10.40 -1.64
CA PHE A 136 -8.56 9.08 -1.93
C PHE A 136 -9.60 9.13 -3.06
N SER A 137 -10.51 10.11 -3.01
CA SER A 137 -11.53 10.33 -4.02
C SER A 137 -10.93 10.83 -5.35
N ILE A 138 -10.05 11.84 -5.31
CA ILE A 138 -9.43 12.46 -6.49
C ILE A 138 -8.64 11.43 -7.31
N PHE A 139 -7.88 10.57 -6.63
CA PHE A 139 -7.07 9.55 -7.29
C PHE A 139 -7.83 8.24 -7.56
N GLY A 140 -9.11 8.14 -7.17
CA GLY A 140 -9.95 6.97 -7.43
C GLY A 140 -9.41 5.69 -6.81
N MET A 141 -8.87 5.77 -5.58
CA MET A 141 -8.16 4.67 -4.93
C MET A 141 -9.03 3.46 -4.62
N SER A 142 -10.36 3.62 -4.57
CA SER A 142 -11.31 2.51 -4.46
C SER A 142 -11.28 1.52 -5.64
N ARG A 143 -10.63 1.88 -6.74
CA ARG A 143 -10.46 1.03 -7.93
C ARG A 143 -9.19 0.19 -7.89
N ILE A 144 -8.29 0.46 -6.94
CA ILE A 144 -7.03 -0.28 -6.82
C ILE A 144 -7.32 -1.58 -6.08
N GLU A 145 -7.27 -2.70 -6.80
CA GLU A 145 -7.53 -4.01 -6.22
C GLU A 145 -6.55 -4.36 -5.09
N LYS A 146 -7.04 -5.12 -4.12
CA LYS A 146 -6.24 -5.67 -2.99
C LYS A 146 -5.55 -4.62 -2.11
N GLN A 147 -6.00 -3.35 -2.13
CA GLN A 147 -5.41 -2.27 -1.31
C GLN A 147 -6.25 -1.92 -0.07
N ASP A 148 -7.46 -2.45 0.05
CA ASP A 148 -8.41 -2.07 1.12
C ASP A 148 -7.82 -2.26 2.53
N ALA A 149 -7.16 -3.40 2.78
CA ALA A 149 -6.56 -3.68 4.09
C ALA A 149 -5.46 -2.67 4.46
N TYR A 150 -4.63 -2.28 3.48
CA TYR A 150 -3.60 -1.25 3.67
C TYR A 150 -4.21 0.13 3.93
N LEU A 151 -5.24 0.49 3.18
CA LEU A 151 -5.94 1.76 3.34
C LEU A 151 -6.62 1.85 4.70
N PHE A 152 -7.33 0.81 5.15
CA PHE A 152 -7.91 0.77 6.49
C PHE A 152 -6.85 0.95 7.57
N SER A 153 -5.75 0.17 7.51
CA SER A 153 -4.66 0.27 8.48
C SER A 153 -3.98 1.64 8.45
N PHE A 154 -3.90 2.27 7.27
CA PHE A 154 -3.36 3.62 7.15
C PHE A 154 -4.26 4.66 7.80
N PHE A 155 -5.57 4.64 7.53
CA PHE A 155 -6.52 5.56 8.14
C PHE A 155 -6.64 5.37 9.67
N ASP A 156 -6.49 4.13 10.16
CA ASP A 156 -6.40 3.84 11.59
C ASP A 156 -5.14 4.49 12.19
N ALA A 157 -3.98 4.34 11.55
CA ALA A 157 -2.73 4.97 11.99
C ALA A 157 -2.81 6.51 11.97
N VAL A 158 -3.47 7.10 10.97
CA VAL A 158 -3.74 8.55 10.90
C VAL A 158 -4.65 8.98 12.06
N THR A 159 -5.68 8.19 12.35
CA THR A 159 -6.60 8.47 13.45
C THR A 159 -5.89 8.41 14.81
N GLU A 160 -5.03 7.42 15.02
CA GLU A 160 -4.18 7.30 16.21
C GLU A 160 -3.22 8.48 16.34
N TYR A 161 -2.56 8.87 15.24
CA TYR A 161 -1.70 10.04 15.21
C TYR A 161 -2.45 11.30 15.66
N LEU A 162 -3.66 11.54 15.15
CA LEU A 162 -4.46 12.73 15.43
C LEU A 162 -4.99 12.80 16.88
N GLN A 163 -5.01 11.69 17.63
CA GLN A 163 -5.37 11.70 19.05
C GLN A 163 -4.35 12.48 19.91
N SER A 164 -3.10 12.53 19.49
CA SER A 164 -2.00 13.10 20.28
C SER A 164 -1.23 14.20 19.55
N ASN A 165 -1.54 14.48 18.29
CA ASN A 165 -0.80 15.42 17.46
C ASN A 165 -1.75 16.38 16.72
N SER A 166 -1.19 17.46 16.17
CA SER A 166 -1.95 18.40 15.34
C SER A 166 -2.28 17.81 13.96
N SER A 167 -3.35 18.30 13.34
CA SER A 167 -3.75 17.95 11.98
C SER A 167 -2.90 18.65 10.90
N GLU A 168 -1.73 19.16 11.27
CA GLU A 168 -0.84 19.89 10.36
C GLU A 168 -0.12 18.91 9.42
N LEU A 169 -0.20 19.17 8.12
CA LEU A 169 0.35 18.35 7.06
C LEU A 169 1.86 18.06 7.22
N ASP A 170 2.64 19.11 7.45
CA ASP A 170 4.11 18.99 7.54
C ASP A 170 4.54 18.17 8.78
N SER A 171 3.77 18.27 9.86
CA SER A 171 4.02 17.49 11.08
C SER A 171 3.74 16.01 10.86
N PHE A 172 2.68 15.68 10.14
CA PHE A 172 2.37 14.29 9.79
C PHE A 172 3.40 13.68 8.83
N ILE A 173 3.83 14.41 7.79
CA ILE A 173 4.86 13.91 6.85
C ILE A 173 6.18 13.60 7.57
N ARG A 174 6.54 14.38 8.60
CA ARG A 174 7.75 14.09 9.41
C ARG A 174 7.59 12.93 10.37
N TYR A 175 6.37 12.66 10.80
CA TYR A 175 6.06 11.55 11.70
C TYR A 175 6.07 10.21 10.94
N TRP A 176 5.49 10.20 9.72
CA TRP A 176 5.39 9.01 8.88
C TRP A 176 6.75 8.55 8.35
#